data_154935ecb6e86411dc8beb29a6817db8
#
_entry.id   154935ecb6e86411dc8beb29a6817db8
#
_cell.length_a   1.000
_cell.length_b   1.000
_cell.length_c   1.000
_cell.angle_alpha   90.00
_cell.angle_beta   90.00
_cell.angle_gamma   90.00
#
_symmetry.space_group_name_H-M   'P 1'
#
loop_
_entity.id
_entity.type
_entity.pdbx_description
1 polymer ?
#
loop_
_entity_poly.entity_id
_entity_poly.type
_entity_poly.pdbx_seq_one_letter_code
_entity_poly.pdbx_strand_id
1 'polypeptide(L)'
;VSGSNNQFTITCQNIPDKLRGQLIDLLNRVAKNQADGGTILGKLDTCLEGIKQVRAQAAPWNLVDSQREQLKQLLKGSKAKFQVHVITADRNASLLGMDLFSVLSDSGWDPGKTGLIPDFTLNPALVGIYIVVTHKDFPEAALLQSALHSILGIQVDAQVDDVKNLNKQNDLIYIAIGAKPPVAVSMQ
;
A
#
# COMPACT_ATOMS: atom_id res chain seq x y z
N VAL A 1 -45.80 16.56 -22.16
CA VAL A 1 -44.36 16.42 -21.92
C VAL A 1 -44.23 15.40 -20.80
N SER A 2 -44.01 14.15 -21.14
CA SER A 2 -43.84 13.05 -20.19
C SER A 2 -42.43 13.15 -19.59
N GLY A 3 -42.37 13.50 -18.31
CA GLY A 3 -41.12 13.43 -17.52
C GLY A 3 -40.69 11.99 -17.32
N SER A 4 -39.58 11.61 -17.89
CA SER A 4 -38.92 10.35 -17.60
C SER A 4 -38.42 10.36 -16.15
N ASN A 5 -39.02 9.54 -15.28
CA ASN A 5 -38.50 9.24 -13.97
C ASN A 5 -37.17 8.47 -14.12
N ASN A 6 -36.06 9.18 -14.13
CA ASN A 6 -34.75 8.56 -14.01
C ASN A 6 -34.56 8.10 -12.56
N GLN A 7 -34.90 6.85 -12.28
CA GLN A 7 -34.52 6.21 -11.02
C GLN A 7 -33.03 5.87 -11.09
N PHE A 8 -32.20 6.64 -10.38
CA PHE A 8 -30.81 6.27 -10.15
C PHE A 8 -30.74 5.30 -8.98
N THR A 9 -30.48 4.03 -9.25
CA THR A 9 -30.19 3.07 -8.20
C THR A 9 -28.68 3.08 -7.95
N ILE A 10 -28.26 3.71 -6.85
CA ILE A 10 -26.86 3.68 -6.41
C ILE A 10 -26.72 2.52 -5.43
N THR A 11 -26.03 1.47 -5.85
CA THR A 11 -25.71 0.34 -4.97
C THR A 11 -24.48 0.69 -4.13
N CYS A 12 -24.72 1.14 -2.90
CA CYS A 12 -23.68 1.60 -1.97
C CYS A 12 -23.17 0.46 -1.08
N GLN A 13 -22.80 -0.67 -1.64
CA GLN A 13 -22.13 -1.72 -0.88
C GLN A 13 -20.69 -1.27 -0.59
N ASN A 14 -20.30 -1.24 0.69
CA ASN A 14 -18.99 -0.86 1.22
C ASN A 14 -18.70 0.64 1.36
N ILE A 15 -19.69 1.49 1.46
CA ILE A 15 -19.47 2.89 1.85
C ILE A 15 -19.49 2.98 3.38
N PRO A 16 -18.53 3.69 4.01
CA PRO A 16 -18.56 3.97 5.44
C PRO A 16 -19.89 4.58 5.87
N ASP A 17 -20.43 4.18 7.02
CA ASP A 17 -21.77 4.57 7.46
C ASP A 17 -21.97 6.09 7.52
N LYS A 18 -20.93 6.84 7.87
CA LYS A 18 -20.94 8.31 7.85
C LYS A 18 -21.19 8.89 6.44
N LEU A 19 -20.53 8.33 5.43
CA LEU A 19 -20.69 8.77 4.03
C LEU A 19 -22.05 8.32 3.46
N ARG A 20 -22.52 7.15 3.86
CA ARG A 20 -23.87 6.66 3.51
C ARG A 20 -24.94 7.59 4.04
N GLY A 21 -24.84 8.01 5.30
CA GLY A 21 -25.77 8.97 5.90
C GLY A 21 -25.79 10.31 5.16
N GLN A 22 -24.63 10.85 4.80
CA GLN A 22 -24.53 12.09 4.04
C GLN A 22 -25.12 11.97 2.62
N LEU A 23 -24.92 10.84 1.96
CA LEU A 23 -25.49 10.59 0.63
C LEU A 23 -27.01 10.50 0.67
N ILE A 24 -27.58 9.78 1.66
CA ILE A 24 -29.04 9.68 1.86
C ILE A 24 -29.64 11.06 2.14
N ASP A 25 -29.01 11.85 3.02
CA ASP A 25 -29.49 13.20 3.30
C ASP A 25 -29.47 14.09 2.05
N LEU A 26 -28.39 14.02 1.26
CA LEU A 26 -28.27 14.75 0.00
C LEU A 26 -29.36 14.34 -0.99
N LEU A 27 -29.58 13.04 -1.19
CA LEU A 27 -30.61 12.54 -2.09
C LEU A 27 -32.01 12.99 -1.66
N ASN A 28 -32.31 12.96 -0.36
CA ASN A 28 -33.59 13.45 0.18
C ASN A 28 -33.77 14.95 -0.06
N ARG A 29 -32.70 15.75 0.07
CA ARG A 29 -32.75 17.20 -0.20
C ARG A 29 -32.92 17.51 -1.67
N VAL A 30 -32.29 16.75 -2.56
CA VAL A 30 -32.48 16.84 -4.01
C VAL A 30 -33.91 16.49 -4.40
N ALA A 31 -34.45 15.40 -3.86
CA ALA A 31 -35.81 14.96 -4.12
C ALA A 31 -36.86 16.00 -3.67
N LYS A 32 -36.56 16.78 -2.62
CA LYS A 32 -37.43 17.86 -2.10
C LYS A 32 -37.15 19.23 -2.74
N ASN A 33 -36.29 19.33 -3.75
CA ASN A 33 -35.85 20.60 -4.34
C ASN A 33 -35.35 21.62 -3.31
N GLN A 34 -34.75 21.17 -2.21
CA GLN A 34 -34.34 22.00 -1.08
C GLN A 34 -32.84 22.34 -1.08
N ALA A 35 -32.07 21.83 -2.04
CA ALA A 35 -30.64 22.05 -2.07
C ALA A 35 -30.23 22.94 -3.22
N ASP A 36 -29.39 23.95 -2.92
CA ASP A 36 -28.70 24.74 -3.92
C ASP A 36 -27.75 23.87 -4.75
N GLY A 37 -27.68 24.08 -6.06
CA GLY A 37 -26.87 23.30 -7.00
C GLY A 37 -25.39 23.26 -6.64
N GLY A 38 -24.81 24.36 -6.16
CA GLY A 38 -23.41 24.41 -5.73
C GLY A 38 -23.15 23.54 -4.49
N THR A 39 -24.06 23.53 -3.53
CA THR A 39 -23.99 22.67 -2.33
C THR A 39 -24.10 21.18 -2.70
N ILE A 40 -24.92 20.84 -3.71
CA ILE A 40 -25.08 19.47 -4.19
C ILE A 40 -23.77 19.00 -4.83
N LEU A 41 -23.20 19.79 -5.73
CA LEU A 41 -21.95 19.45 -6.40
C LEU A 41 -20.81 19.26 -5.40
N GLY A 42 -20.61 20.18 -4.45
CA GLY A 42 -19.57 20.05 -3.43
C GLY A 42 -19.71 18.79 -2.57
N LYS A 43 -20.94 18.39 -2.23
CA LYS A 43 -21.18 17.14 -1.47
C LYS A 43 -20.98 15.89 -2.31
N LEU A 44 -21.30 15.93 -3.60
CA LEU A 44 -21.03 14.85 -4.54
C LEU A 44 -19.52 14.66 -4.73
N ASP A 45 -18.77 15.74 -4.88
CA ASP A 45 -17.30 15.67 -4.98
C ASP A 45 -16.68 15.05 -3.71
N THR A 46 -17.13 15.48 -2.54
CA THR A 46 -16.69 14.87 -1.26
C THR A 46 -17.02 13.39 -1.19
N CYS A 47 -18.21 13.00 -1.64
CA CYS A 47 -18.62 11.60 -1.65
C CYS A 47 -17.78 10.77 -2.64
N LEU A 48 -17.54 11.28 -3.84
CA LEU A 48 -16.72 10.65 -4.86
C LEU A 48 -15.28 10.45 -4.37
N GLU A 49 -14.71 11.46 -3.70
CA GLU A 49 -13.38 11.35 -3.13
C GLU A 49 -13.32 10.31 -2.02
N GLY A 50 -14.31 10.26 -1.14
CA GLY A 50 -14.42 9.21 -0.14
C GLY A 50 -14.52 7.80 -0.75
N ILE A 51 -15.26 7.64 -1.85
CA ILE A 51 -15.35 6.35 -2.56
C ILE A 51 -13.98 5.97 -3.16
N LYS A 52 -13.26 6.90 -3.77
CA LYS A 52 -11.92 6.65 -4.30
C LYS A 52 -10.96 6.19 -3.20
N GLN A 53 -11.00 6.84 -2.03
CA GLN A 53 -10.18 6.48 -0.89
C GLN A 53 -10.48 5.08 -0.37
N VAL A 54 -11.76 4.74 -0.21
CA VAL A 54 -12.19 3.39 0.20
C VAL A 54 -11.73 2.34 -0.80
N ARG A 55 -11.86 2.62 -2.10
CA ARG A 55 -11.38 1.71 -3.15
C ARG A 55 -9.87 1.54 -3.11
N ALA A 56 -9.12 2.63 -2.97
CA ALA A 56 -7.68 2.59 -2.88
C ALA A 56 -7.20 1.82 -1.64
N GLN A 57 -7.89 1.99 -0.49
CA GLN A 57 -7.59 1.24 0.72
C GLN A 57 -7.92 -0.25 0.59
N ALA A 58 -9.05 -0.58 -0.07
CA ALA A 58 -9.49 -1.95 -0.30
C ALA A 58 -8.71 -2.68 -1.41
N ALA A 59 -8.03 -1.94 -2.29
CA ALA A 59 -7.23 -2.54 -3.35
C ALA A 59 -6.11 -3.43 -2.75
N PRO A 60 -5.80 -4.57 -3.36
CA PRO A 60 -4.67 -5.39 -2.93
C PRO A 60 -3.38 -4.58 -2.89
N TRP A 61 -2.55 -4.81 -1.88
CA TRP A 61 -1.22 -4.22 -1.81
C TRP A 61 -0.22 -5.16 -2.48
N ASN A 62 -0.09 -4.99 -3.78
CA ASN A 62 0.77 -5.79 -4.63
C ASN A 62 1.39 -4.90 -5.73
N LEU A 63 2.45 -5.39 -6.35
CA LEU A 63 3.03 -4.74 -7.52
C LEU A 63 2.25 -5.11 -8.77
N VAL A 64 1.85 -4.11 -9.57
CA VAL A 64 1.35 -4.37 -10.92
C VAL A 64 2.51 -4.66 -11.87
N ASP A 65 2.24 -5.26 -13.03
CA ASP A 65 3.30 -5.73 -13.94
C ASP A 65 4.28 -4.63 -14.35
N SER A 66 3.77 -3.42 -14.63
CA SER A 66 4.62 -2.28 -14.96
C SER A 66 5.56 -1.89 -13.81
N GLN A 67 5.09 -1.97 -12.56
CA GLN A 67 5.91 -1.69 -11.38
C GLN A 67 6.96 -2.77 -11.14
N ARG A 68 6.61 -4.04 -11.40
CA ARG A 68 7.57 -5.16 -11.33
C ARG A 68 8.70 -4.97 -12.32
N GLU A 69 8.39 -4.63 -13.57
CA GLU A 69 9.40 -4.39 -14.59
C GLU A 69 10.25 -3.15 -14.29
N GLN A 70 9.65 -2.06 -13.80
CA GLN A 70 10.40 -0.89 -13.36
C GLN A 70 11.37 -1.23 -12.23
N LEU A 71 10.92 -1.99 -11.22
CA LEU A 71 11.77 -2.41 -10.10
C LEU A 71 12.94 -3.27 -10.59
N LYS A 72 12.69 -4.24 -11.46
CA LYS A 72 13.75 -5.05 -12.09
C LYS A 72 14.77 -4.18 -12.83
N GLN A 73 14.33 -3.18 -13.58
CA GLN A 73 15.23 -2.29 -14.31
C GLN A 73 16.08 -1.43 -13.36
N LEU A 74 15.50 -0.91 -12.29
CA LEU A 74 16.22 -0.10 -11.29
C LEU A 74 17.28 -0.92 -10.54
N LEU A 75 16.99 -2.20 -10.28
CA LEU A 75 17.89 -3.11 -9.56
C LEU A 75 18.89 -3.84 -10.47
N LYS A 76 18.80 -3.63 -11.79
CA LYS A 76 19.64 -4.31 -12.77
C LYS A 76 21.14 -4.08 -12.50
N GLY A 77 21.86 -5.19 -12.36
CA GLY A 77 23.32 -5.17 -12.09
C GLY A 77 23.69 -5.04 -10.61
N SER A 78 22.73 -4.72 -9.74
CA SER A 78 22.89 -4.81 -8.28
C SER A 78 22.71 -6.25 -7.82
N LYS A 79 23.45 -6.65 -6.78
CA LYS A 79 23.35 -7.99 -6.19
C LYS A 79 23.48 -7.89 -4.68
N ALA A 80 22.54 -8.46 -3.95
CA ALA A 80 22.60 -8.56 -2.50
C ALA A 80 21.96 -9.85 -2.03
N LYS A 81 22.25 -10.25 -0.81
CA LYS A 81 21.47 -11.26 -0.09
C LYS A 81 20.30 -10.59 0.59
N PHE A 82 19.14 -11.21 0.53
CA PHE A 82 17.94 -10.64 1.13
C PHE A 82 17.04 -11.69 1.78
N GLN A 83 16.21 -11.22 2.68
CA GLN A 83 15.08 -11.96 3.23
C GLN A 83 13.87 -11.04 3.30
N VAL A 84 12.68 -11.57 3.03
CA VAL A 84 11.42 -10.84 3.15
C VAL A 84 10.64 -11.41 4.33
N HIS A 85 10.36 -10.56 5.29
CA HIS A 85 9.56 -10.87 6.47
C HIS A 85 8.22 -10.16 6.36
N VAL A 86 7.13 -10.89 6.56
CA VAL A 86 5.77 -10.34 6.49
C VAL A 86 5.06 -10.55 7.82
N ILE A 87 4.29 -9.56 8.27
CA ILE A 87 3.47 -9.76 9.47
C ILE A 87 2.46 -10.87 9.22
N THR A 88 2.31 -11.71 10.22
CA THR A 88 1.42 -12.87 10.15
C THR A 88 -0.04 -12.43 10.08
N ALA A 89 -0.81 -13.17 9.27
CA ALA A 89 -2.24 -12.97 9.08
C ALA A 89 -2.65 -11.68 8.33
N ASP A 90 -1.71 -10.89 7.80
CA ASP A 90 -2.04 -9.80 6.88
C ASP A 90 -1.88 -10.25 5.42
N ARG A 91 -3.02 -10.34 4.72
CA ARG A 91 -3.05 -10.75 3.31
C ARG A 91 -2.31 -9.76 2.41
N ASN A 92 -2.42 -8.47 2.68
CA ASN A 92 -1.78 -7.44 1.86
C ASN A 92 -0.26 -7.47 2.02
N ALA A 93 0.23 -7.60 3.25
CA ALA A 93 1.65 -7.78 3.51
C ALA A 93 2.19 -9.03 2.79
N SER A 94 1.44 -10.13 2.83
CA SER A 94 1.82 -11.38 2.16
C SER A 94 1.86 -11.25 0.63
N LEU A 95 0.88 -10.56 0.03
CA LEU A 95 0.86 -10.32 -1.43
C LEU A 95 2.06 -9.48 -1.87
N LEU A 96 2.30 -8.35 -1.21
CA LEU A 96 3.45 -7.52 -1.51
C LEU A 96 4.78 -8.25 -1.26
N GLY A 97 4.84 -9.03 -0.18
CA GLY A 97 6.02 -9.84 0.15
C GLY A 97 6.36 -10.86 -0.93
N MET A 98 5.37 -11.56 -1.47
CA MET A 98 5.55 -12.49 -2.58
C MET A 98 6.03 -11.78 -3.85
N ASP A 99 5.47 -10.63 -4.16
CA ASP A 99 5.86 -9.84 -5.32
C ASP A 99 7.31 -9.35 -5.20
N LEU A 100 7.68 -8.77 -4.07
CA LEU A 100 9.04 -8.31 -3.82
C LEU A 100 10.04 -9.47 -3.85
N PHE A 101 9.70 -10.58 -3.22
CA PHE A 101 10.53 -11.78 -3.25
C PHE A 101 10.80 -12.24 -4.69
N SER A 102 9.74 -12.34 -5.51
CA SER A 102 9.86 -12.74 -6.92
C SER A 102 10.73 -11.76 -7.71
N VAL A 103 10.43 -10.47 -7.62
CA VAL A 103 11.15 -9.44 -8.39
C VAL A 103 12.63 -9.37 -8.02
N LEU A 104 12.96 -9.43 -6.72
CA LEU A 104 14.34 -9.41 -6.27
C LEU A 104 15.12 -10.66 -6.74
N SER A 105 14.49 -11.83 -6.61
CA SER A 105 15.09 -13.09 -7.10
C SER A 105 15.32 -13.05 -8.62
N ASP A 106 14.31 -12.60 -9.38
CA ASP A 106 14.41 -12.44 -10.84
C ASP A 106 15.47 -11.41 -11.26
N SER A 107 15.77 -10.42 -10.40
CA SER A 107 16.81 -9.42 -10.61
C SER A 107 18.22 -9.95 -10.29
N GLY A 108 18.31 -11.20 -9.81
CA GLY A 108 19.57 -11.86 -9.49
C GLY A 108 20.08 -11.62 -8.07
N TRP A 109 19.22 -11.15 -7.19
CA TRP A 109 19.50 -11.09 -5.75
C TRP A 109 19.36 -12.49 -5.14
N ASP A 110 20.15 -12.78 -4.10
CA ASP A 110 20.19 -14.09 -3.44
C ASP A 110 19.21 -14.14 -2.27
N PRO A 111 18.08 -14.89 -2.37
CA PRO A 111 17.12 -15.00 -1.28
C PRO A 111 17.63 -15.85 -0.10
N GLY A 112 18.84 -16.41 -0.19
CA GLY A 112 19.34 -17.32 0.80
C GLY A 112 18.50 -18.61 0.91
N LYS A 113 18.54 -19.23 2.09
CA LYS A 113 17.86 -20.53 2.31
C LYS A 113 16.38 -20.39 2.70
N THR A 114 15.96 -19.24 3.19
CA THR A 114 14.67 -19.06 3.87
C THR A 114 13.61 -18.31 3.07
N GLY A 115 14.02 -17.49 2.11
CA GLY A 115 13.08 -16.83 1.20
C GLY A 115 12.10 -15.86 1.87
N LEU A 116 10.80 -16.09 1.67
CA LEU A 116 9.71 -15.35 2.30
C LEU A 116 9.36 -15.97 3.65
N ILE A 117 9.37 -15.17 4.71
CA ILE A 117 9.18 -15.63 6.09
C ILE A 117 7.95 -14.96 6.71
N PRO A 118 6.90 -15.73 7.03
CA PRO A 118 5.87 -15.25 7.94
C PRO A 118 6.49 -15.03 9.33
N ASP A 119 6.47 -13.81 9.81
CA ASP A 119 7.17 -13.46 11.04
C ASP A 119 6.18 -13.08 12.15
N PHE A 120 6.11 -13.94 13.16
CA PHE A 120 5.28 -13.75 14.35
C PHE A 120 5.91 -12.78 15.35
N THR A 121 7.18 -12.46 15.18
CA THR A 121 7.91 -11.55 16.08
C THR A 121 7.79 -10.08 15.64
N LEU A 122 7.38 -9.83 14.39
CA LEU A 122 7.13 -8.48 13.94
C LEU A 122 5.98 -7.87 14.74
N ASN A 123 6.18 -6.62 15.16
CA ASN A 123 5.15 -5.87 15.84
C ASN A 123 3.88 -5.82 14.95
N PRO A 124 2.71 -6.29 15.41
CA PRO A 124 1.48 -6.26 14.63
C PRO A 124 1.01 -4.83 14.28
N ALA A 125 1.53 -3.81 14.97
CA ALA A 125 1.30 -2.40 14.63
C ALA A 125 2.25 -1.87 13.55
N LEU A 126 3.15 -2.70 13.00
CA LEU A 126 4.04 -2.31 11.91
C LEU A 126 3.20 -1.94 10.67
N VAL A 127 3.44 -0.75 10.12
CA VAL A 127 2.76 -0.23 8.94
C VAL A 127 3.80 0.18 7.90
N GLY A 128 3.65 -0.31 6.67
CA GLY A 128 4.58 0.05 5.59
C GLY A 128 5.70 -0.97 5.39
N ILE A 129 6.79 -0.50 4.80
CA ILE A 129 7.97 -1.30 4.47
C ILE A 129 9.17 -0.75 5.21
N TYR A 130 9.92 -1.65 5.83
CA TYR A 130 11.17 -1.34 6.53
C TYR A 130 12.29 -2.15 5.92
N ILE A 131 13.40 -1.50 5.63
CA ILE A 131 14.64 -2.14 5.22
C ILE A 131 15.60 -2.09 6.41
N VAL A 132 15.99 -3.25 6.89
CA VAL A 132 16.89 -3.37 8.03
C VAL A 132 18.22 -3.96 7.54
N VAL A 133 19.30 -3.29 7.86
CA VAL A 133 20.66 -3.69 7.52
C VAL A 133 21.54 -3.75 8.76
N THR A 134 22.60 -4.53 8.69
CA THR A 134 23.53 -4.71 9.82
C THR A 134 24.59 -3.60 9.93
N HIS A 135 24.76 -2.80 8.89
CA HIS A 135 25.70 -1.68 8.89
C HIS A 135 25.21 -0.55 7.97
N LYS A 136 25.71 0.68 8.18
CA LYS A 136 25.24 1.89 7.46
C LYS A 136 25.61 1.93 5.98
N ASP A 137 26.75 1.37 5.62
CA ASP A 137 27.28 1.45 4.26
C ASP A 137 26.81 0.26 3.42
N PHE A 138 25.51 0.27 3.08
CA PHE A 138 24.87 -0.76 2.27
C PHE A 138 24.21 -0.12 1.04
N PRO A 139 24.96 0.10 -0.06
CA PRO A 139 24.45 0.81 -1.23
C PRO A 139 23.24 0.14 -1.87
N GLU A 140 23.16 -1.20 -1.83
CA GLU A 140 22.04 -1.95 -2.37
C GLU A 140 20.74 -1.72 -1.56
N ALA A 141 20.86 -1.53 -0.25
CA ALA A 141 19.70 -1.19 0.59
C ALA A 141 19.19 0.22 0.29
N ALA A 142 20.08 1.19 0.11
CA ALA A 142 19.73 2.54 -0.29
C ALA A 142 19.09 2.59 -1.69
N LEU A 143 19.62 1.80 -2.63
CA LEU A 143 19.04 1.63 -3.96
C LEU A 143 17.64 1.05 -3.88
N LEU A 144 17.45 -0.04 -3.12
CA LEU A 144 16.15 -0.68 -2.93
C LEU A 144 15.15 0.27 -2.28
N GLN A 145 15.56 1.01 -1.24
CA GLN A 145 14.73 2.01 -0.57
C GLN A 145 14.22 3.06 -1.55
N SER A 146 15.12 3.64 -2.35
CA SER A 146 14.80 4.66 -3.34
C SER A 146 13.88 4.13 -4.44
N ALA A 147 14.14 2.91 -4.91
CA ALA A 147 13.33 2.26 -5.93
C ALA A 147 11.91 1.98 -5.44
N LEU A 148 11.76 1.41 -4.25
CA LEU A 148 10.45 1.15 -3.65
C LEU A 148 9.68 2.43 -3.36
N HIS A 149 10.34 3.47 -2.83
CA HIS A 149 9.72 4.77 -2.63
C HIS A 149 9.18 5.35 -3.94
N SER A 150 10.00 5.32 -5.00
CA SER A 150 9.63 5.85 -6.32
C SER A 150 8.45 5.10 -6.94
N ILE A 151 8.39 3.77 -6.80
CA ILE A 151 7.40 2.92 -7.45
C ILE A 151 6.08 2.87 -6.68
N LEU A 152 6.15 2.78 -5.35
CA LEU A 152 4.97 2.62 -4.50
C LEU A 152 4.38 3.95 -4.03
N GLY A 153 5.14 5.05 -4.12
CA GLY A 153 4.73 6.37 -3.62
C GLY A 153 4.55 6.42 -2.10
N ILE A 154 5.14 5.48 -1.36
CA ILE A 154 5.08 5.42 0.10
C ILE A 154 6.46 5.67 0.69
N GLN A 155 6.50 6.08 1.95
CA GLN A 155 7.76 6.13 2.68
C GLN A 155 8.23 4.70 2.95
N VAL A 156 9.51 4.45 2.68
CA VAL A 156 10.21 3.21 3.00
C VAL A 156 11.31 3.58 3.99
N ASP A 157 11.21 3.07 5.20
CA ASP A 157 12.18 3.38 6.24
C ASP A 157 13.37 2.41 6.16
N ALA A 158 14.59 2.96 6.25
CA ALA A 158 15.80 2.17 6.37
C ALA A 158 16.38 2.33 7.78
N GLN A 159 16.64 1.23 8.42
CA GLN A 159 17.18 1.19 9.79
C GLN A 159 18.44 0.34 9.81
N VAL A 160 19.42 0.82 10.57
CA VAL A 160 20.57 -0.01 10.94
C VAL A 160 20.23 -0.67 12.27
N ASP A 161 20.12 -1.97 12.27
CA ASP A 161 19.88 -2.71 13.47
C ASP A 161 21.22 -3.24 14.03
N ASP A 162 21.64 -2.67 15.15
CA ASP A 162 22.76 -3.14 15.95
C ASP A 162 22.44 -4.45 16.68
N VAL A 163 21.35 -5.12 16.31
CA VAL A 163 20.89 -6.30 17.02
C VAL A 163 21.91 -7.41 16.91
N LYS A 164 22.60 -7.62 18.02
CA LYS A 164 23.51 -8.73 18.29
C LYS A 164 22.88 -10.13 18.07
N ASN A 165 21.62 -10.20 17.70
CA ASN A 165 20.80 -11.39 17.54
C ASN A 165 20.43 -11.75 16.10
N LEU A 166 20.55 -10.86 15.13
CA LEU A 166 20.46 -11.25 13.74
C LEU A 166 21.75 -12.01 13.41
N ASN A 167 21.65 -13.31 13.29
CA ASN A 167 22.74 -14.22 12.98
C ASN A 167 23.74 -13.55 12.02
N LYS A 168 24.97 -13.34 12.46
CA LYS A 168 26.17 -12.74 11.86
C LYS A 168 26.40 -12.88 10.33
N GLN A 169 25.36 -12.81 9.52
CA GLN A 169 25.45 -12.68 8.08
C GLN A 169 25.59 -11.18 7.77
N ASN A 170 26.82 -10.69 7.74
CA ASN A 170 27.18 -9.29 7.62
C ASN A 170 26.69 -8.61 6.33
N ASP A 171 26.07 -9.34 5.38
CA ASP A 171 25.71 -8.84 4.06
C ASP A 171 24.26 -9.20 3.70
N LEU A 172 23.35 -9.13 4.66
CA LEU A 172 21.94 -9.48 4.46
C LEU A 172 21.05 -8.25 4.63
N ILE A 173 20.19 -8.04 3.68
CA ILE A 173 19.12 -7.04 3.72
C ILE A 173 17.84 -7.74 4.21
N TYR A 174 17.30 -7.28 5.33
CA TYR A 174 15.99 -7.69 5.81
C TYR A 174 14.94 -6.69 5.34
N ILE A 175 13.88 -7.19 4.73
CA ILE A 175 12.75 -6.39 4.26
C ILE A 175 11.55 -6.80 5.10
N ALA A 176 11.17 -5.96 6.07
CA ALA A 176 10.00 -6.20 6.91
C ALA A 176 8.79 -5.48 6.33
N ILE A 177 7.70 -6.22 6.11
CA ILE A 177 6.46 -5.71 5.54
C ILE A 177 5.36 -5.81 6.58
N GLY A 178 4.89 -4.64 7.00
CA GLY A 178 3.77 -4.46 7.91
C GLY A 178 2.43 -4.38 7.20
N ALA A 179 1.44 -3.84 7.88
CA ALA A 179 0.13 -3.57 7.30
C ALA A 179 0.23 -2.50 6.20
N LYS A 180 -0.69 -2.55 5.24
CA LYS A 180 -0.79 -1.53 4.20
C LYS A 180 -1.00 -0.15 4.81
N PRO A 181 -0.19 0.87 4.47
CA PRO A 181 -0.39 2.22 4.96
C PRO A 181 -1.78 2.75 4.59
N PRO A 182 -2.41 3.54 5.46
CA PRO A 182 -3.63 4.23 5.11
C PRO A 182 -3.36 5.21 3.97
N VAL A 183 -4.32 5.34 3.05
CA VAL A 183 -4.23 6.33 1.98
C VAL A 183 -4.30 7.72 2.61
N ALA A 184 -3.28 8.54 2.36
CA ALA A 184 -3.25 9.91 2.86
C ALA A 184 -4.46 10.69 2.33
N VAL A 185 -5.23 11.27 3.24
CA VAL A 185 -6.31 12.19 2.90
C VAL A 185 -5.69 13.56 2.76
N SER A 186 -5.52 14.05 1.53
CA SER A 186 -5.24 15.47 1.32
C SER A 186 -6.51 16.25 1.68
N MET A 187 -6.56 16.76 2.92
CA MET A 187 -7.54 17.81 3.26
C MET A 187 -7.11 19.07 2.50
N GLN A 188 -7.80 19.37 1.42
CA GLN A 188 -7.81 20.68 0.78
C GLN A 188 -8.92 21.54 1.37
#